data_484724d6118f483281efe7846ffa8e5f
#
_entry.id   484724d6118f483281efe7846ffa8e5f
#
_cell.length_a   1.000
_cell.length_b   1.000
_cell.length_c   1.000
_cell.angle_alpha   90.00
_cell.angle_beta   90.00
_cell.angle_gamma   90.00
#
_symmetry.space_group_name_H-M   'P 1'
#
loop_
_entity.id
_entity.type
_entity.pdbx_description
1 polymer ?
#
loop_
_entity_poly.entity_id
_entity_poly.type
_entity_poly.pdbx_seq_one_letter_code
_entity_poly.pdbx_strand_id
1 'polypeptide(L)'
;MLRQGMWAYIAIVEMLVSKVKVKQGNKTSRWCIAPVWEDRKELAGKLRVSELVVQLLRNRGVSSFEEAQKFLQPSLNDLIEPERLLGMAAAVKRIRRAISNNEKIVIYGDYDVDGIAGVVILWRCLKLAGVEVEYYVPHRIEEGYGLNVEAMEQLAERGAKLIVTVDCGITAHKSVQRAVELGMELIITDHHQIEGQPAPAQVIVHPDMEGQDYANKFLCGAGVAFKLAWALGQEFSGTKKVSDEFREFLLSATSLVALGTIADVVPLLGENRLLARFGLEGLANSEDAGIKAIIKAAGLEGQKLDSSHIGFRLAPKLNAAGRMGHARLAVELFTKSSFQQALEIANYLEGQNRLRQKVEKEITTEAMAQVEQLKLQDKELKGIVVAGEDWHAGVIGIVASRIVDKYHRPAIVISHANGTHRGSCRSVKGFDMCRGLQNCSQYLLSFGGHAMAAGLTIAPNKTEAFRQAFNDCVNKHLSEEDLVDRIDIDAEVGLDE
;
A
#
# COMPACT_ATOMS: atom_id res chain seq x y z
N MET A 1 -9.54 16.93 32.82
CA MET A 1 -9.00 15.83 32.02
C MET A 1 -10.04 14.85 31.41
N LEU A 2 -11.23 14.67 32.01
CA LEU A 2 -12.28 13.77 31.48
C LEU A 2 -13.06 14.29 30.26
N ARG A 3 -13.05 15.59 29.97
CA ARG A 3 -13.76 16.19 28.82
C ARG A 3 -13.02 16.11 27.49
N GLN A 4 -11.68 16.04 27.49
CA GLN A 4 -10.90 15.95 26.23
C GLN A 4 -10.93 14.54 25.60
N GLY A 5 -11.08 13.49 26.40
CA GLY A 5 -11.25 12.12 25.89
C GLY A 5 -12.58 11.89 25.16
N MET A 6 -13.63 12.59 25.58
CA MET A 6 -14.98 12.43 25.02
C MET A 6 -15.11 13.06 23.61
N TRP A 7 -14.39 14.15 23.33
CA TRP A 7 -14.39 14.77 22.00
C TRP A 7 -13.64 13.96 20.93
N ALA A 8 -12.52 13.30 21.31
CA ALA A 8 -11.83 12.36 20.42
C ALA A 8 -12.71 11.15 20.08
N TYR A 9 -13.55 10.74 21.02
CA TYR A 9 -14.48 9.64 20.90
C TYR A 9 -15.64 9.95 19.95
N ILE A 10 -16.26 11.12 20.09
CA ILE A 10 -17.33 11.64 19.21
C ILE A 10 -16.79 11.81 17.78
N ALA A 11 -15.56 12.30 17.60
CA ALA A 11 -14.94 12.46 16.29
C ALA A 11 -14.71 11.11 15.59
N ILE A 12 -14.43 10.02 16.34
CA ILE A 12 -14.30 8.66 15.78
C ILE A 12 -15.68 8.12 15.36
N VAL A 13 -16.71 8.33 16.13
CA VAL A 13 -18.07 7.93 15.81
C VAL A 13 -18.63 8.76 14.64
N GLU A 14 -18.44 10.08 14.63
CA GLU A 14 -18.81 10.96 13.52
C GLU A 14 -18.05 10.62 12.21
N MET A 15 -16.77 10.22 12.30
CA MET A 15 -15.98 9.79 11.13
C MET A 15 -16.46 8.45 10.56
N LEU A 16 -16.99 7.56 11.40
CA LEU A 16 -17.56 6.28 10.99
C LEU A 16 -18.99 6.41 10.42
N VAL A 17 -19.76 7.42 10.86
CA VAL A 17 -21.16 7.64 10.46
C VAL A 17 -21.28 8.64 9.30
N SER A 18 -20.30 9.52 9.08
CA SER A 18 -20.49 10.73 8.25
C SER A 18 -20.39 10.56 6.73
N LYS A 19 -20.26 9.35 6.17
CA LYS A 19 -20.19 9.17 4.69
C LYS A 19 -21.02 8.02 4.12
N VAL A 20 -22.22 7.78 4.59
CA VAL A 20 -23.20 7.04 3.77
C VAL A 20 -23.89 8.05 2.84
N LYS A 21 -23.21 8.47 1.77
CA LYS A 21 -23.91 9.00 0.61
C LYS A 21 -24.55 7.84 -0.12
N VAL A 22 -25.80 7.54 0.19
CA VAL A 22 -26.67 6.70 -0.64
C VAL A 22 -26.80 7.40 -1.99
N LYS A 23 -25.97 7.02 -2.98
CA LYS A 23 -26.26 7.34 -4.37
C LYS A 23 -27.41 6.45 -4.78
N GLN A 24 -28.60 7.04 -4.86
CA GLN A 24 -29.74 6.46 -5.58
C GLN A 24 -29.36 6.34 -7.05
N GLY A 25 -28.99 5.15 -7.46
CA GLY A 25 -28.95 4.67 -8.82
C GLY A 25 -29.48 3.25 -8.78
N ASN A 26 -30.27 2.85 -9.75
CA ASN A 26 -31.04 1.59 -9.91
C ASN A 26 -30.24 0.28 -9.72
N LYS A 27 -29.57 0.09 -8.59
CA LYS A 27 -28.93 -1.17 -8.18
C LYS A 27 -29.50 -1.59 -6.85
N THR A 28 -30.11 -2.74 -6.81
CA THR A 28 -30.47 -3.45 -5.57
C THR A 28 -29.18 -3.94 -4.93
N SER A 29 -28.58 -3.16 -4.03
CA SER A 29 -27.46 -3.62 -3.20
C SER A 29 -28.01 -4.55 -2.11
N ARG A 30 -27.33 -5.65 -1.83
CA ARG A 30 -27.64 -6.55 -0.73
C ARG A 30 -27.08 -6.00 0.57
N TRP A 31 -27.93 -5.65 1.49
CA TRP A 31 -27.53 -5.21 2.83
C TRP A 31 -27.26 -6.42 3.72
N CYS A 32 -26.09 -6.43 4.34
CA CYS A 32 -25.65 -7.49 5.26
C CYS A 32 -25.35 -6.86 6.61
N ILE A 33 -26.28 -7.01 7.56
CA ILE A 33 -26.12 -6.50 8.92
C ILE A 33 -25.23 -7.48 9.70
N ALA A 34 -24.20 -6.96 10.38
CA ALA A 34 -23.37 -7.77 11.25
C ALA A 34 -24.19 -8.35 12.41
N PRO A 35 -23.93 -9.60 12.82
CA PRO A 35 -24.63 -10.21 13.94
C PRO A 35 -24.35 -9.43 15.24
N VAL A 36 -25.37 -9.31 16.06
CA VAL A 36 -25.26 -8.69 17.39
C VAL A 36 -24.41 -9.57 18.29
N TRP A 37 -23.38 -8.98 18.90
CA TRP A 37 -22.58 -9.69 19.91
C TRP A 37 -23.31 -9.68 21.25
N GLU A 38 -23.68 -10.85 21.75
CA GLU A 38 -24.51 -11.01 22.94
C GLU A 38 -23.86 -10.45 24.21
N ASP A 39 -22.52 -10.63 24.36
CA ASP A 39 -21.77 -10.20 25.56
C ASP A 39 -21.35 -8.71 25.52
N ARG A 40 -21.81 -7.95 24.52
CA ARG A 40 -21.39 -6.54 24.33
C ARG A 40 -21.64 -5.67 25.56
N LYS A 41 -22.73 -5.92 26.30
CA LYS A 41 -23.11 -5.13 27.49
C LYS A 41 -22.12 -5.26 28.63
N GLU A 42 -21.60 -6.46 28.86
CA GLU A 42 -20.61 -6.71 29.91
C GLU A 42 -19.31 -5.99 29.61
N LEU A 43 -18.80 -6.14 28.36
CA LEU A 43 -17.55 -5.50 27.93
C LEU A 43 -17.69 -3.97 27.89
N ALA A 44 -18.84 -3.46 27.46
CA ALA A 44 -19.14 -2.02 27.48
C ALA A 44 -19.06 -1.44 28.89
N GLY A 45 -19.62 -2.14 29.89
CA GLY A 45 -19.54 -1.74 31.29
C GLY A 45 -18.07 -1.72 31.80
N LYS A 46 -17.28 -2.73 31.47
CA LYS A 46 -15.85 -2.80 31.84
C LYS A 46 -15.02 -1.70 31.20
N LEU A 47 -15.23 -1.44 29.93
CA LEU A 47 -14.51 -0.40 29.16
C LEU A 47 -15.05 1.02 29.40
N ARG A 48 -16.22 1.16 30.00
CA ARG A 48 -16.96 2.45 30.17
C ARG A 48 -17.23 3.15 28.84
N VAL A 49 -17.71 2.38 27.86
CA VAL A 49 -18.09 2.85 26.53
C VAL A 49 -19.54 2.40 26.21
N SER A 50 -20.11 2.88 25.12
CA SER A 50 -21.43 2.41 24.67
C SER A 50 -21.36 0.98 24.11
N GLU A 51 -22.50 0.26 24.13
CA GLU A 51 -22.61 -1.07 23.52
C GLU A 51 -22.31 -1.02 22.01
N LEU A 52 -22.68 0.07 21.34
CA LEU A 52 -22.36 0.30 19.93
C LEU A 52 -20.86 0.28 19.66
N VAL A 53 -20.06 0.92 20.52
CA VAL A 53 -18.59 0.90 20.37
C VAL A 53 -18.03 -0.52 20.49
N VAL A 54 -18.55 -1.30 21.43
CA VAL A 54 -18.13 -2.71 21.57
C VAL A 54 -18.53 -3.51 20.33
N GLN A 55 -19.73 -3.30 19.77
CA GLN A 55 -20.14 -3.91 18.52
C GLN A 55 -19.18 -3.60 17.38
N LEU A 56 -18.77 -2.31 17.23
CA LEU A 56 -17.82 -1.88 16.23
C LEU A 56 -16.43 -2.48 16.43
N LEU A 57 -15.97 -2.63 17.68
CA LEU A 57 -14.70 -3.30 18.01
C LEU A 57 -14.77 -4.78 17.61
N ARG A 58 -15.86 -5.44 17.93
CA ARG A 58 -16.08 -6.87 17.61
C ARG A 58 -16.05 -7.11 16.09
N ASN A 59 -16.73 -6.26 15.32
CA ASN A 59 -16.74 -6.34 13.86
C ASN A 59 -15.35 -6.21 13.24
N ARG A 60 -14.42 -5.61 13.97
CA ARG A 60 -12.99 -5.47 13.59
C ARG A 60 -12.09 -6.57 14.16
N GLY A 61 -12.68 -7.61 14.74
CA GLY A 61 -11.94 -8.73 15.33
C GLY A 61 -11.37 -8.49 16.72
N VAL A 62 -11.67 -7.32 17.35
CA VAL A 62 -11.25 -7.00 18.72
C VAL A 62 -12.27 -7.60 19.68
N SER A 63 -11.88 -8.64 20.42
CA SER A 63 -12.83 -9.45 21.19
C SER A 63 -12.56 -9.51 22.70
N SER A 64 -11.34 -9.29 23.16
CA SER A 64 -10.99 -9.27 24.59
C SER A 64 -11.02 -7.86 25.18
N PHE A 65 -11.07 -7.78 26.51
CA PHE A 65 -10.95 -6.50 27.23
C PHE A 65 -9.59 -5.84 26.98
N GLU A 66 -8.51 -6.63 27.02
CA GLU A 66 -7.14 -6.16 26.84
C GLU A 66 -6.90 -5.64 25.42
N GLU A 67 -7.40 -6.34 24.41
CA GLU A 67 -7.34 -5.89 23.02
C GLU A 67 -8.13 -4.60 22.82
N ALA A 68 -9.35 -4.53 23.37
CA ALA A 68 -10.20 -3.33 23.28
C ALA A 68 -9.57 -2.13 23.97
N GLN A 69 -8.95 -2.33 25.14
CA GLN A 69 -8.24 -1.30 25.87
C GLN A 69 -7.06 -0.74 25.05
N LYS A 70 -6.22 -1.61 24.49
CA LYS A 70 -5.11 -1.23 23.61
C LYS A 70 -5.62 -0.53 22.34
N PHE A 71 -6.71 -1.00 21.76
CA PHE A 71 -7.32 -0.38 20.57
C PHE A 71 -7.81 1.04 20.84
N LEU A 72 -8.47 1.27 21.98
CA LEU A 72 -9.03 2.57 22.37
C LEU A 72 -7.97 3.53 22.93
N GLN A 73 -6.98 3.01 23.66
CA GLN A 73 -5.93 3.79 24.33
C GLN A 73 -4.54 3.27 23.92
N PRO A 74 -4.17 3.37 22.63
CA PRO A 74 -2.89 2.87 22.16
C PRO A 74 -1.71 3.64 22.77
N SER A 75 -0.61 2.92 23.07
CA SER A 75 0.65 3.44 23.61
C SER A 75 1.82 3.00 22.74
N LEU A 76 2.81 3.87 22.52
CA LEU A 76 4.05 3.47 21.82
C LEU A 76 4.81 2.36 22.56
N ASN A 77 4.57 2.19 23.85
CA ASN A 77 5.14 1.09 24.63
C ASN A 77 4.54 -0.29 24.26
N ASP A 78 3.43 -0.31 23.52
CA ASP A 78 2.82 -1.54 23.01
C ASP A 78 3.42 -1.98 21.65
N LEU A 79 4.39 -1.24 21.10
CA LEU A 79 5.12 -1.65 19.91
C LEU A 79 5.92 -2.93 20.22
N ILE A 80 5.84 -3.89 19.32
CA ILE A 80 6.57 -5.15 19.40
C ILE A 80 8.04 -4.88 19.09
N GLU A 81 8.93 -5.43 19.91
CA GLU A 81 10.38 -5.29 19.70
C GLU A 81 10.79 -5.81 18.31
N PRO A 82 11.67 -5.10 17.57
CA PRO A 82 12.04 -5.47 16.21
C PRO A 82 12.72 -6.84 16.11
N GLU A 83 13.43 -7.27 17.14
CA GLU A 83 14.07 -8.59 17.23
C GLU A 83 13.09 -9.77 17.12
N ARG A 84 11.78 -9.53 17.28
CA ARG A 84 10.72 -10.54 17.11
C ARG A 84 10.44 -10.85 15.64
N LEU A 85 10.85 -9.99 14.71
CA LEU A 85 10.78 -10.28 13.28
C LEU A 85 11.92 -11.22 12.88
N LEU A 86 11.55 -12.35 12.30
CA LEU A 86 12.52 -13.31 11.77
C LEU A 86 13.45 -12.63 10.76
N GLY A 87 14.75 -12.95 10.81
CA GLY A 87 15.74 -12.34 9.94
C GLY A 87 16.27 -10.99 10.42
N MET A 88 15.61 -10.29 11.36
CA MET A 88 16.00 -8.94 11.79
C MET A 88 17.45 -8.88 12.32
N ALA A 89 17.83 -9.78 13.21
CA ALA A 89 19.19 -9.83 13.75
C ALA A 89 20.25 -10.11 12.65
N ALA A 90 19.92 -10.97 11.68
CA ALA A 90 20.80 -11.25 10.55
C ALA A 90 20.92 -10.03 9.61
N ALA A 91 19.82 -9.29 9.38
CA ALA A 91 19.82 -8.06 8.59
C ALA A 91 20.71 -6.99 9.23
N VAL A 92 20.55 -6.73 10.53
CA VAL A 92 21.37 -5.78 11.28
C VAL A 92 22.85 -6.17 11.21
N LYS A 93 23.19 -7.44 11.47
CA LYS A 93 24.56 -7.95 11.40
C LYS A 93 25.16 -7.77 10.00
N ARG A 94 24.38 -8.05 8.95
CA ARG A 94 24.85 -7.91 7.56
C ARG A 94 25.11 -6.45 7.18
N ILE A 95 24.20 -5.54 7.57
CA ILE A 95 24.38 -4.09 7.35
C ILE A 95 25.62 -3.57 8.10
N ARG A 96 25.81 -3.98 9.36
CA ARG A 96 27.00 -3.64 10.16
C ARG A 96 28.29 -4.10 9.46
N ARG A 97 28.31 -5.33 8.93
CA ARG A 97 29.46 -5.85 8.18
C ARG A 97 29.72 -4.99 6.94
N ALA A 98 28.68 -4.60 6.20
CA ALA A 98 28.85 -3.74 5.04
C ALA A 98 29.48 -2.40 5.40
N ILE A 99 28.99 -1.78 6.47
CA ILE A 99 29.54 -0.51 6.98
C ILE A 99 31.00 -0.65 7.37
N SER A 100 31.35 -1.70 8.16
CA SER A 100 32.72 -1.94 8.60
C SER A 100 33.69 -2.21 7.46
N ASN A 101 33.22 -2.78 6.35
CA ASN A 101 34.01 -3.09 5.17
C ASN A 101 33.98 -1.97 4.10
N ASN A 102 33.33 -0.84 4.37
CA ASN A 102 33.05 0.21 3.39
C ASN A 102 32.40 -0.31 2.10
N GLU A 103 31.52 -1.31 2.20
CA GLU A 103 30.77 -1.83 1.08
C GLU A 103 29.68 -0.82 0.67
N LYS A 104 29.50 -0.64 -0.64
CA LYS A 104 28.46 0.23 -1.16
C LYS A 104 27.08 -0.39 -0.91
N ILE A 105 26.26 0.31 -0.12
CA ILE A 105 24.88 -0.08 0.23
C ILE A 105 23.91 0.69 -0.66
N VAL A 106 22.92 0.00 -1.25
CA VAL A 106 21.82 0.60 -1.99
C VAL A 106 20.49 0.17 -1.38
N ILE A 107 19.63 1.13 -1.07
CA ILE A 107 18.24 0.88 -0.69
C ILE A 107 17.42 0.85 -1.97
N TYR A 108 16.78 -0.28 -2.27
CA TYR A 108 15.95 -0.45 -3.44
C TYR A 108 14.47 -0.50 -3.02
N GLY A 109 13.69 0.53 -3.33
CA GLY A 109 12.28 0.59 -2.92
C GLY A 109 11.29 0.51 -4.06
N ASP A 110 10.03 0.23 -3.75
CA ASP A 110 8.95 0.40 -4.71
C ASP A 110 8.63 1.90 -4.94
N TYR A 111 7.88 2.18 -5.99
CA TYR A 111 7.56 3.53 -6.47
C TYR A 111 6.30 4.13 -5.85
N ASP A 112 5.57 3.43 -5.00
CA ASP A 112 4.40 3.96 -4.31
C ASP A 112 4.73 4.57 -2.95
N VAL A 113 3.72 5.08 -2.24
CA VAL A 113 3.92 5.81 -0.98
C VAL A 113 4.54 4.92 0.09
N ASP A 114 4.20 3.63 0.13
CA ASP A 114 4.73 2.72 1.15
C ASP A 114 6.22 2.45 0.91
N GLY A 115 6.58 2.08 -0.31
CA GLY A 115 7.98 1.91 -0.71
C GLY A 115 8.80 3.20 -0.53
N ILE A 116 8.29 4.34 -1.00
CA ILE A 116 8.94 5.66 -0.86
C ILE A 116 9.17 6.01 0.61
N ALA A 117 8.15 5.85 1.47
CA ALA A 117 8.26 6.15 2.90
C ALA A 117 9.31 5.26 3.58
N GLY A 118 9.32 3.96 3.28
CA GLY A 118 10.29 3.04 3.83
C GLY A 118 11.73 3.30 3.35
N VAL A 119 11.92 3.65 2.07
CA VAL A 119 13.23 4.09 1.54
C VAL A 119 13.74 5.30 2.31
N VAL A 120 12.90 6.32 2.51
CA VAL A 120 13.28 7.54 3.24
C VAL A 120 13.63 7.21 4.70
N ILE A 121 12.88 6.35 5.36
CA ILE A 121 13.15 5.93 6.75
C ILE A 121 14.54 5.28 6.85
N LEU A 122 14.85 4.29 6.02
CA LEU A 122 16.15 3.62 6.06
C LEU A 122 17.28 4.54 5.63
N TRP A 123 17.08 5.36 4.60
CA TRP A 123 18.07 6.33 4.16
C TRP A 123 18.44 7.31 5.29
N ARG A 124 17.44 7.89 5.96
CA ARG A 124 17.66 8.80 7.10
C ARG A 124 18.34 8.11 8.28
N CYS A 125 17.93 6.88 8.61
CA CYS A 125 18.54 6.08 9.65
C CYS A 125 20.03 5.86 9.43
N LEU A 126 20.43 5.45 8.21
CA LEU A 126 21.81 5.22 7.86
C LEU A 126 22.61 6.51 7.78
N LYS A 127 22.04 7.60 7.25
CA LYS A 127 22.66 8.94 7.25
C LYS A 127 22.89 9.46 8.67
N LEU A 128 21.96 9.27 9.58
CA LEU A 128 22.10 9.62 11.00
C LEU A 128 23.29 8.87 11.65
N ALA A 129 23.51 7.62 11.24
CA ALA A 129 24.67 6.82 11.65
C ALA A 129 25.99 7.20 10.91
N GLY A 130 25.98 8.24 10.07
CA GLY A 130 27.16 8.67 9.30
C GLY A 130 27.49 7.79 8.10
N VAL A 131 26.57 6.93 7.65
CA VAL A 131 26.79 5.99 6.56
C VAL A 131 26.43 6.63 5.22
N GLU A 132 27.34 6.53 4.24
CA GLU A 132 27.02 6.87 2.85
C GLU A 132 26.20 5.75 2.22
N VAL A 133 24.98 6.11 1.78
CA VAL A 133 24.03 5.17 1.21
C VAL A 133 23.33 5.81 0.01
N GLU A 134 23.15 5.01 -1.05
CA GLU A 134 22.36 5.38 -2.22
C GLU A 134 20.97 4.74 -2.14
N TYR A 135 20.04 5.28 -2.91
CA TYR A 135 18.73 4.63 -3.11
C TYR A 135 18.41 4.51 -4.60
N TYR A 136 17.60 3.53 -4.92
CA TYR A 136 17.05 3.26 -6.24
C TYR A 136 15.55 3.03 -6.16
N VAL A 137 14.81 3.68 -7.04
CA VAL A 137 13.36 3.47 -7.20
C VAL A 137 13.11 3.21 -8.68
N PRO A 138 12.52 2.07 -9.05
CA PRO A 138 12.33 1.70 -10.45
C PRO A 138 11.31 2.61 -11.15
N HIS A 139 11.50 2.74 -12.47
CA HIS A 139 10.56 3.47 -13.30
C HIS A 139 9.36 2.58 -13.66
N ARG A 140 8.19 2.88 -13.07
CA ARG A 140 6.98 2.05 -13.18
C ARG A 140 6.61 1.62 -14.59
N ILE A 141 6.75 2.52 -15.57
CA ILE A 141 6.31 2.30 -16.95
C ILE A 141 7.36 1.49 -17.74
N GLU A 142 8.64 1.78 -17.55
CA GLU A 142 9.74 1.18 -18.30
C GLU A 142 10.22 -0.11 -17.65
N GLU A 143 10.37 -0.13 -16.34
CA GLU A 143 10.96 -1.22 -15.57
C GLU A 143 9.91 -2.15 -14.92
N GLY A 144 8.70 -1.64 -14.67
CA GLY A 144 7.63 -2.41 -14.03
C GLY A 144 7.67 -2.33 -12.50
N TYR A 145 7.13 -3.35 -11.85
CA TYR A 145 7.05 -3.47 -10.41
C TYR A 145 8.20 -4.29 -9.84
N GLY A 146 8.75 -3.83 -8.71
CA GLY A 146 9.72 -4.58 -7.91
C GLY A 146 11.12 -4.65 -8.54
N LEU A 147 11.89 -5.67 -8.13
CA LEU A 147 13.25 -5.87 -8.62
C LEU A 147 13.23 -6.37 -10.06
N ASN A 148 14.06 -5.77 -10.90
CA ASN A 148 14.28 -6.21 -12.28
C ASN A 148 15.77 -6.53 -12.53
N VAL A 149 16.04 -7.36 -13.52
CA VAL A 149 17.39 -7.87 -13.84
C VAL A 149 18.30 -6.73 -14.30
N GLU A 150 17.79 -5.85 -15.15
CA GLU A 150 18.54 -4.73 -15.72
C GLU A 150 18.99 -3.75 -14.63
N ALA A 151 18.13 -3.48 -13.63
CA ALA A 151 18.52 -2.66 -12.49
C ALA A 151 19.61 -3.34 -11.65
N MET A 152 19.57 -4.67 -11.47
CA MET A 152 20.63 -5.39 -10.76
C MET A 152 21.98 -5.26 -11.49
N GLU A 153 21.99 -5.36 -12.81
CA GLU A 153 23.20 -5.18 -13.63
C GLU A 153 23.76 -3.76 -13.49
N GLN A 154 22.91 -2.73 -13.61
CA GLN A 154 23.31 -1.33 -13.43
C GLN A 154 23.89 -1.04 -12.03
N LEU A 155 23.27 -1.62 -10.99
CA LEU A 155 23.74 -1.43 -9.62
C LEU A 155 25.06 -2.13 -9.37
N ALA A 156 25.29 -3.32 -9.93
CA ALA A 156 26.56 -4.02 -9.88
C ALA A 156 27.67 -3.22 -10.58
N GLU A 157 27.41 -2.66 -11.77
CA GLU A 157 28.34 -1.79 -12.50
C GLU A 157 28.73 -0.54 -11.69
N ARG A 158 27.79 -0.01 -10.90
CA ARG A 158 28.06 1.11 -9.98
C ARG A 158 28.79 0.69 -8.69
N GLY A 159 29.12 -0.61 -8.57
CA GLY A 159 29.87 -1.16 -7.44
C GLY A 159 29.05 -1.47 -6.20
N ALA A 160 27.73 -1.60 -6.30
CA ALA A 160 26.90 -2.05 -5.19
C ALA A 160 27.35 -3.43 -4.68
N LYS A 161 27.38 -3.63 -3.37
CA LYS A 161 27.72 -4.88 -2.70
C LYS A 161 26.59 -5.42 -1.85
N LEU A 162 25.79 -4.53 -1.29
CA LEU A 162 24.61 -4.87 -0.51
C LEU A 162 23.40 -4.09 -1.01
N ILE A 163 22.34 -4.80 -1.34
CA ILE A 163 21.03 -4.24 -1.64
C ILE A 163 20.09 -4.53 -0.48
N VAL A 164 19.44 -3.50 0.04
CA VAL A 164 18.36 -3.63 1.02
C VAL A 164 17.08 -3.23 0.32
N THR A 165 16.19 -4.20 0.07
CA THR A 165 14.91 -3.87 -0.56
C THR A 165 13.92 -3.31 0.45
N VAL A 166 12.97 -2.56 -0.02
CA VAL A 166 11.87 -2.01 0.76
C VAL A 166 10.59 -2.17 -0.03
N ASP A 167 9.61 -2.87 0.56
CA ASP A 167 8.28 -3.01 -0.02
C ASP A 167 8.27 -3.76 -1.37
N CYS A 168 9.26 -4.61 -1.59
CA CYS A 168 9.37 -5.45 -2.78
C CYS A 168 10.44 -6.54 -2.61
N GLY A 169 10.36 -7.55 -3.48
CA GLY A 169 11.45 -8.51 -3.65
C GLY A 169 11.12 -9.92 -3.24
N ILE A 170 10.09 -10.17 -2.44
CA ILE A 170 9.81 -11.50 -1.88
C ILE A 170 9.57 -12.58 -2.94
N THR A 171 9.07 -12.22 -4.11
CA THR A 171 8.83 -13.12 -5.26
C THR A 171 9.80 -12.92 -6.41
N ALA A 172 10.84 -12.08 -6.26
CA ALA A 172 11.73 -11.66 -7.35
C ALA A 172 12.89 -12.64 -7.62
N HIS A 173 12.60 -13.94 -7.79
CA HIS A 173 13.59 -15.01 -7.91
C HIS A 173 14.69 -14.74 -8.93
N LYS A 174 14.32 -14.33 -10.15
CA LYS A 174 15.28 -14.11 -11.25
C LYS A 174 16.23 -12.94 -10.94
N SER A 175 15.69 -11.85 -10.43
CA SER A 175 16.48 -10.63 -10.12
C SER A 175 17.41 -10.87 -8.93
N VAL A 176 16.93 -11.59 -7.90
CA VAL A 176 17.76 -11.99 -6.75
C VAL A 176 18.89 -12.93 -7.19
N GLN A 177 18.58 -13.95 -7.99
CA GLN A 177 19.61 -14.85 -8.54
C GLN A 177 20.65 -14.08 -9.36
N ARG A 178 20.20 -13.18 -10.22
CA ARG A 178 21.12 -12.35 -11.03
C ARG A 178 22.02 -11.47 -10.18
N ALA A 179 21.48 -10.85 -9.14
CA ALA A 179 22.27 -10.04 -8.21
C ALA A 179 23.36 -10.87 -7.51
N VAL A 180 23.03 -12.09 -7.06
CA VAL A 180 24.01 -13.02 -6.47
C VAL A 180 25.11 -13.43 -7.48
N GLU A 181 24.75 -13.72 -8.72
CA GLU A 181 25.70 -14.01 -9.80
C GLU A 181 26.68 -12.82 -10.04
N LEU A 182 26.19 -11.59 -9.87
CA LEU A 182 26.98 -10.38 -9.99
C LEU A 182 27.81 -10.04 -8.72
N GLY A 183 27.77 -10.90 -7.71
CA GLY A 183 28.53 -10.76 -6.46
C GLY A 183 27.96 -9.75 -5.48
N MET A 184 26.64 -9.50 -5.54
CA MET A 184 25.90 -8.71 -4.57
C MET A 184 25.17 -9.61 -3.59
N GLU A 185 24.98 -9.14 -2.34
CA GLU A 185 24.11 -9.77 -1.36
C GLU A 185 22.83 -8.93 -1.19
N LEU A 186 21.71 -9.59 -0.88
CA LEU A 186 20.42 -8.93 -0.70
C LEU A 186 19.84 -9.18 0.68
N ILE A 187 19.28 -8.12 1.26
CA ILE A 187 18.34 -8.18 2.37
C ILE A 187 16.99 -7.78 1.82
N ILE A 188 16.04 -8.68 1.81
CA ILE A 188 14.66 -8.37 1.43
C ILE A 188 13.91 -7.90 2.68
N THR A 189 13.35 -6.67 2.64
CA THR A 189 12.31 -6.23 3.57
C THR A 189 11.03 -6.01 2.77
N ASP A 190 10.02 -6.83 3.04
CA ASP A 190 8.79 -6.87 2.25
C ASP A 190 7.61 -7.31 3.13
N HIS A 191 6.39 -7.14 2.65
CA HIS A 191 5.17 -7.56 3.33
C HIS A 191 4.15 -8.20 2.37
N HIS A 192 4.46 -8.24 1.09
CA HIS A 192 3.58 -8.82 0.07
C HIS A 192 3.38 -10.31 0.26
N GLN A 193 2.27 -10.81 -0.24
CA GLN A 193 1.91 -12.22 -0.13
C GLN A 193 2.99 -13.12 -0.73
N ILE A 194 3.39 -14.13 0.04
CA ILE A 194 4.38 -15.13 -0.39
C ILE A 194 3.65 -16.20 -1.20
N GLU A 195 3.93 -16.27 -2.51
CA GLU A 195 3.42 -17.32 -3.39
C GLU A 195 4.52 -18.36 -3.65
N GLY A 196 4.35 -19.54 -3.09
CA GLY A 196 5.35 -20.61 -3.17
C GLY A 196 6.54 -20.37 -2.23
N GLN A 197 7.76 -20.57 -2.74
CA GLN A 197 8.99 -20.32 -1.99
C GLN A 197 9.39 -18.85 -2.13
N PRO A 198 9.88 -18.18 -1.06
CA PRO A 198 10.41 -16.83 -1.19
C PRO A 198 11.68 -16.79 -2.04
N ALA A 199 11.99 -15.64 -2.63
CA ALA A 199 13.20 -15.44 -3.42
C ALA A 199 14.47 -15.73 -2.57
N PRO A 200 15.54 -16.33 -3.17
CA PRO A 200 16.69 -16.85 -2.44
C PRO A 200 17.68 -15.73 -2.03
N ALA A 201 17.20 -14.76 -1.26
CA ALA A 201 18.04 -13.68 -0.73
C ALA A 201 18.87 -14.16 0.48
N GLN A 202 19.96 -13.46 0.76
CA GLN A 202 20.83 -13.72 1.93
C GLN A 202 20.06 -13.60 3.25
N VAL A 203 19.17 -12.62 3.36
CA VAL A 203 18.31 -12.39 4.52
C VAL A 203 16.95 -11.92 4.04
N ILE A 204 15.89 -12.40 4.71
CA ILE A 204 14.52 -11.93 4.50
C ILE A 204 13.96 -11.46 5.84
N VAL A 205 13.37 -10.28 5.86
CA VAL A 205 12.60 -9.72 6.98
C VAL A 205 11.19 -9.44 6.47
N HIS A 206 10.24 -10.24 6.92
CA HIS A 206 8.86 -10.18 6.44
C HIS A 206 7.90 -10.51 7.59
N PRO A 207 6.78 -9.78 7.79
CA PRO A 207 5.91 -9.97 8.95
C PRO A 207 5.11 -11.28 8.96
N ASP A 208 4.94 -11.94 7.82
CA ASP A 208 4.20 -13.20 7.68
C ASP A 208 5.07 -14.33 7.09
N MET A 209 6.28 -14.50 7.62
CA MET A 209 7.14 -15.64 7.26
C MET A 209 6.69 -16.91 7.98
N GLU A 210 6.81 -18.04 7.30
CA GLU A 210 6.62 -19.34 7.92
C GLU A 210 7.59 -19.56 9.10
N GLY A 211 7.07 -20.08 10.20
CA GLY A 211 7.88 -20.38 11.40
C GLY A 211 8.14 -19.20 12.32
N GLN A 212 7.61 -18.00 12.06
CA GLN A 212 7.70 -16.88 12.99
C GLN A 212 6.42 -16.67 13.81
N ASP A 213 6.60 -16.21 15.05
CA ASP A 213 5.53 -15.80 15.94
C ASP A 213 5.52 -14.26 16.09
N TYR A 214 5.24 -13.57 15.00
CA TYR A 214 5.07 -12.11 14.99
C TYR A 214 3.60 -11.76 14.95
N ALA A 215 3.12 -11.06 15.96
CA ALA A 215 1.69 -10.85 16.15
C ALA A 215 1.02 -9.97 15.09
N ASN A 216 1.77 -9.05 14.46
CA ASN A 216 1.24 -8.15 13.43
C ASN A 216 1.67 -8.56 12.02
N LYS A 217 1.00 -9.53 11.44
CA LYS A 217 1.28 -10.03 10.08
C LYS A 217 0.98 -9.03 8.95
N PHE A 218 0.27 -7.95 9.25
CA PHE A 218 -0.18 -6.93 8.30
C PHE A 218 0.66 -5.64 8.36
N LEU A 219 1.90 -5.71 8.84
CA LEU A 219 2.79 -4.56 8.83
C LEU A 219 3.10 -4.19 7.37
N CYS A 220 2.96 -2.94 6.98
CA CYS A 220 3.28 -2.47 5.62
C CYS A 220 4.81 -2.37 5.39
N GLY A 221 5.25 -2.16 4.15
CA GLY A 221 6.67 -2.05 3.79
C GLY A 221 7.41 -0.96 4.57
N ALA A 222 6.83 0.24 4.71
CA ALA A 222 7.38 1.31 5.57
C ALA A 222 7.43 0.90 7.05
N GLY A 223 6.47 0.09 7.50
CA GLY A 223 6.47 -0.46 8.86
C GLY A 223 7.61 -1.46 9.09
N VAL A 224 7.89 -2.33 8.13
CA VAL A 224 9.05 -3.25 8.18
C VAL A 224 10.36 -2.47 8.15
N ALA A 225 10.47 -1.47 7.27
CA ALA A 225 11.63 -0.57 7.21
C ALA A 225 11.83 0.20 8.52
N PHE A 226 10.75 0.65 9.17
CA PHE A 226 10.81 1.29 10.49
C PHE A 226 11.33 0.34 11.57
N LYS A 227 10.90 -0.93 11.56
CA LYS A 227 11.43 -1.94 12.49
C LYS A 227 12.91 -2.19 12.27
N LEU A 228 13.36 -2.25 11.02
CA LEU A 228 14.79 -2.38 10.71
C LEU A 228 15.56 -1.14 11.17
N ALA A 229 15.02 0.07 10.94
CA ALA A 229 15.63 1.31 11.41
C ALA A 229 15.71 1.37 12.94
N TRP A 230 14.70 0.88 13.66
CA TRP A 230 14.73 0.77 15.12
C TRP A 230 15.80 -0.21 15.59
N ALA A 231 15.88 -1.40 14.99
CA ALA A 231 16.93 -2.39 15.33
C ALA A 231 18.34 -1.85 15.05
N LEU A 232 18.53 -1.13 13.93
CA LEU A 232 19.79 -0.45 13.64
C LEU A 232 20.10 0.65 14.65
N GLY A 233 19.11 1.42 15.07
CA GLY A 233 19.25 2.42 16.12
C GLY A 233 19.72 1.82 17.46
N GLN A 234 19.18 0.66 17.86
CA GLN A 234 19.63 -0.09 19.03
C GLN A 234 21.09 -0.54 18.87
N GLU A 235 21.46 -1.10 17.72
CA GLU A 235 22.81 -1.54 17.40
C GLU A 235 23.83 -0.38 17.44
N PHE A 236 23.49 0.76 16.80
CA PHE A 236 24.39 1.93 16.81
C PHE A 236 24.49 2.59 18.18
N SER A 237 23.46 2.47 19.00
CA SER A 237 23.47 2.96 20.38
C SER A 237 24.18 2.00 21.36
N GLY A 238 24.46 0.76 20.94
CA GLY A 238 25.07 -0.27 21.76
C GLY A 238 24.22 -0.80 22.91
N THR A 239 22.93 -0.46 22.94
CA THR A 239 21.98 -0.85 23.99
C THR A 239 20.58 -1.03 23.41
N LYS A 240 19.71 -1.80 24.11
CA LYS A 240 18.28 -1.92 23.72
C LYS A 240 17.54 -0.58 23.72
N LYS A 241 17.90 0.35 24.59
CA LYS A 241 17.39 1.71 24.57
C LYS A 241 18.21 2.53 23.58
N VAL A 242 17.59 2.97 22.51
CA VAL A 242 18.23 3.86 21.52
C VAL A 242 18.69 5.19 22.15
N SER A 243 19.72 5.81 21.59
CA SER A 243 20.14 7.16 21.98
C SER A 243 19.01 8.18 21.76
N ASP A 244 19.10 9.33 22.42
CA ASP A 244 18.08 10.38 22.29
C ASP A 244 17.92 10.84 20.83
N GLU A 245 19.00 10.93 20.08
CA GLU A 245 19.01 11.29 18.66
C GLU A 245 18.25 10.26 17.80
N PHE A 246 18.54 8.96 17.98
CA PHE A 246 17.78 7.90 17.32
C PHE A 246 16.32 7.84 17.77
N ARG A 247 16.05 8.17 19.03
CA ARG A 247 14.68 8.24 19.55
C ARG A 247 13.88 9.34 18.88
N GLU A 248 14.44 10.54 18.76
CA GLU A 248 13.81 11.66 18.05
C GLU A 248 13.56 11.32 16.58
N PHE A 249 14.54 10.72 15.93
CA PHE A 249 14.40 10.23 14.56
C PHE A 249 13.24 9.22 14.43
N LEU A 250 13.18 8.17 15.27
CA LEU A 250 12.14 7.16 15.21
C LEU A 250 10.75 7.74 15.49
N LEU A 251 10.63 8.67 16.43
CA LEU A 251 9.37 9.37 16.69
C LEU A 251 8.93 10.17 15.44
N SER A 252 9.84 10.89 14.81
CA SER A 252 9.53 11.63 13.58
C SER A 252 9.18 10.71 12.40
N ALA A 253 9.85 9.55 12.30
CA ALA A 253 9.64 8.56 11.25
C ALA A 253 8.25 7.92 11.31
N THR A 254 7.55 7.94 12.48
CA THR A 254 6.16 7.46 12.56
C THR A 254 5.24 8.18 11.58
N SER A 255 5.52 9.43 11.25
CA SER A 255 4.77 10.21 10.24
C SER A 255 4.87 9.59 8.85
N LEU A 256 6.05 9.15 8.45
CA LEU A 256 6.27 8.44 7.18
C LEU A 256 5.63 7.05 7.20
N VAL A 257 5.74 6.33 8.33
CA VAL A 257 5.04 5.03 8.48
C VAL A 257 3.53 5.18 8.36
N ALA A 258 2.94 6.24 8.93
CA ALA A 258 1.51 6.49 8.78
C ALA A 258 1.11 6.78 7.33
N LEU A 259 1.96 7.50 6.56
CA LEU A 259 1.74 7.70 5.13
C LEU A 259 1.71 6.38 4.38
N GLY A 260 2.70 5.49 4.56
CA GLY A 260 2.74 4.16 3.95
C GLY A 260 1.56 3.29 4.39
N THR A 261 1.39 3.08 5.70
CA THR A 261 0.34 2.23 6.28
C THR A 261 -1.07 2.58 5.78
N ILE A 262 -1.40 3.88 5.71
CA ILE A 262 -2.72 4.34 5.30
C ILE A 262 -2.86 4.30 3.77
N ALA A 263 -1.80 4.62 3.02
CA ALA A 263 -1.82 4.62 1.56
C ALA A 263 -1.92 3.21 0.98
N ASP A 264 -1.27 2.24 1.62
CA ASP A 264 -1.30 0.82 1.23
C ASP A 264 -2.58 0.09 1.71
N VAL A 265 -3.41 0.76 2.52
CA VAL A 265 -4.73 0.26 2.96
C VAL A 265 -4.62 -1.03 3.81
N VAL A 266 -3.51 -1.27 4.48
CA VAL A 266 -3.38 -2.41 5.39
C VAL A 266 -4.29 -2.26 6.63
N PRO A 267 -4.73 -3.35 7.26
CA PRO A 267 -5.60 -3.31 8.43
C PRO A 267 -5.04 -2.43 9.56
N LEU A 268 -5.81 -1.45 10.02
CA LEU A 268 -5.43 -0.56 11.13
C LEU A 268 -5.73 -1.24 12.49
N LEU A 269 -5.07 -2.37 12.72
CA LEU A 269 -5.11 -3.16 13.95
C LEU A 269 -3.70 -3.25 14.56
N GLY A 270 -3.61 -3.60 15.84
CA GLY A 270 -2.31 -3.78 16.52
C GLY A 270 -1.36 -2.60 16.30
N GLU A 271 -0.13 -2.88 15.87
CA GLU A 271 0.90 -1.87 15.65
C GLU A 271 0.58 -0.89 14.51
N ASN A 272 -0.11 -1.35 13.45
CA ASN A 272 -0.50 -0.45 12.35
C ASN A 272 -1.39 0.69 12.85
N ARG A 273 -2.29 0.37 13.80
CA ARG A 273 -3.12 1.40 14.44
C ARG A 273 -2.31 2.36 15.29
N LEU A 274 -1.34 1.83 16.06
CA LEU A 274 -0.42 2.64 16.86
C LEU A 274 0.35 3.61 15.98
N LEU A 275 1.05 3.07 14.98
CA LEU A 275 1.90 3.83 14.06
C LEU A 275 1.08 4.86 13.27
N ALA A 276 -0.12 4.48 12.78
CA ALA A 276 -1.01 5.40 12.08
C ALA A 276 -1.48 6.54 13.00
N ARG A 277 -1.87 6.26 14.25
CA ARG A 277 -2.33 7.28 15.19
C ARG A 277 -1.23 8.29 15.53
N PHE A 278 -0.09 7.79 16.02
CA PHE A 278 1.02 8.67 16.42
C PHE A 278 1.64 9.37 15.22
N GLY A 279 1.69 8.70 14.07
CA GLY A 279 2.17 9.30 12.83
C GLY A 279 1.24 10.40 12.30
N LEU A 280 -0.08 10.28 12.41
CA LEU A 280 -1.03 11.36 12.07
C LEU A 280 -0.85 12.58 12.98
N GLU A 281 -0.64 12.36 14.28
CA GLU A 281 -0.32 13.44 15.22
C GLU A 281 1.03 14.10 14.87
N GLY A 282 2.03 13.28 14.51
CA GLY A 282 3.35 13.73 14.07
C GLY A 282 3.31 14.50 12.76
N LEU A 283 2.50 14.09 11.77
CA LEU A 283 2.33 14.80 10.49
C LEU A 283 1.83 16.23 10.69
N ALA A 284 0.82 16.40 11.53
CA ALA A 284 0.20 17.72 11.78
C ALA A 284 1.18 18.70 12.43
N ASN A 285 2.14 18.20 13.21
CA ASN A 285 3.10 19.01 13.98
C ASN A 285 4.53 18.88 13.46
N SER A 286 4.72 18.33 12.25
CA SER A 286 6.04 18.01 11.72
C SER A 286 6.86 19.26 11.42
N GLU A 287 8.12 19.24 11.83
CA GLU A 287 9.13 20.23 11.42
C GLU A 287 9.88 19.80 10.14
N ASP A 288 9.62 18.61 9.63
CA ASP A 288 10.22 18.09 8.41
C ASP A 288 9.83 18.93 7.17
N ALA A 289 10.83 19.36 6.42
CA ALA A 289 10.65 20.22 5.26
C ALA A 289 9.76 19.58 4.17
N GLY A 290 9.94 18.28 3.90
CA GLY A 290 9.15 17.54 2.91
C GLY A 290 7.70 17.34 3.35
N ILE A 291 7.49 17.01 4.62
CA ILE A 291 6.14 16.84 5.19
C ILE A 291 5.40 18.18 5.17
N LYS A 292 6.02 19.27 5.64
CA LYS A 292 5.44 20.61 5.56
C LYS A 292 5.10 21.02 4.13
N ALA A 293 5.99 20.73 3.20
CA ALA A 293 5.81 21.06 1.79
C ALA A 293 4.62 20.33 1.15
N ILE A 294 4.48 19.02 1.37
CA ILE A 294 3.37 18.25 0.79
C ILE A 294 2.03 18.62 1.43
N ILE A 295 2.00 18.88 2.73
CA ILE A 295 0.81 19.38 3.44
C ILE A 295 0.37 20.73 2.87
N LYS A 296 1.31 21.65 2.64
CA LYS A 296 1.05 22.96 2.03
C LYS A 296 0.54 22.84 0.61
N ALA A 297 1.20 22.05 -0.24
CA ALA A 297 0.77 21.81 -1.62
C ALA A 297 -0.62 21.12 -1.69
N ALA A 298 -1.00 20.37 -0.64
CA ALA A 298 -2.33 19.78 -0.51
C ALA A 298 -3.39 20.74 0.02
N GLY A 299 -3.03 21.96 0.49
CA GLY A 299 -3.94 22.92 1.12
C GLY A 299 -4.49 22.41 2.44
N LEU A 300 -3.65 21.74 3.24
CA LEU A 300 -4.02 21.14 4.54
C LEU A 300 -3.34 21.81 5.73
N GLU A 301 -2.67 22.94 5.53
CA GLU A 301 -2.00 23.69 6.60
C GLU A 301 -2.98 24.06 7.71
N GLY A 302 -2.59 23.85 8.96
CA GLY A 302 -3.39 24.20 10.14
C GLY A 302 -4.62 23.32 10.36
N GLN A 303 -4.84 22.28 9.56
CA GLN A 303 -5.96 21.36 9.73
C GLN A 303 -5.55 20.16 10.61
N LYS A 304 -6.50 19.64 11.38
CA LYS A 304 -6.33 18.35 12.04
C LYS A 304 -6.37 17.24 10.98
N LEU A 305 -5.25 16.56 10.81
CA LEU A 305 -5.13 15.50 9.82
C LEU A 305 -5.77 14.19 10.30
N ASP A 306 -6.39 13.47 9.37
CA ASP A 306 -6.94 12.13 9.55
C ASP A 306 -6.53 11.21 8.39
N SER A 307 -6.93 9.93 8.46
CA SER A 307 -6.63 8.95 7.42
C SER A 307 -7.21 9.32 6.04
N SER A 308 -8.34 10.03 5.98
CA SER A 308 -8.91 10.49 4.71
C SER A 308 -8.02 11.52 4.02
N HIS A 309 -7.37 12.39 4.80
CA HIS A 309 -6.41 13.35 4.25
C HIS A 309 -5.19 12.64 3.65
N ILE A 310 -4.69 11.59 4.29
CA ILE A 310 -3.61 10.77 3.71
C ILE A 310 -4.12 10.07 2.44
N GLY A 311 -5.18 9.26 2.54
CA GLY A 311 -5.62 8.39 1.45
C GLY A 311 -6.12 9.14 0.21
N PHE A 312 -6.72 10.34 0.38
CA PHE A 312 -7.37 11.07 -0.73
C PHE A 312 -6.70 12.40 -1.08
N ARG A 313 -5.77 12.90 -0.28
CA ARG A 313 -5.14 14.22 -0.53
C ARG A 313 -3.61 14.13 -0.63
N LEU A 314 -2.91 13.41 0.25
CA LEU A 314 -1.45 13.32 0.26
C LEU A 314 -0.96 12.16 -0.61
N ALA A 315 -1.39 10.94 -0.35
CA ALA A 315 -0.95 9.74 -1.07
C ALA A 315 -1.18 9.82 -2.59
N PRO A 316 -2.31 10.33 -3.11
CA PRO A 316 -2.48 10.47 -4.56
C PRO A 316 -1.45 11.36 -5.24
N LYS A 317 -0.90 12.38 -4.55
CA LYS A 317 0.14 13.26 -5.10
C LYS A 317 1.49 12.54 -5.17
N LEU A 318 1.84 11.82 -4.12
CA LEU A 318 3.06 11.00 -4.07
C LEU A 318 2.99 9.86 -5.09
N ASN A 319 1.88 9.12 -5.13
CA ASN A 319 1.66 8.04 -6.08
C ASN A 319 1.61 8.51 -7.54
N ALA A 320 1.21 9.76 -7.79
CA ALA A 320 1.23 10.33 -9.14
C ALA A 320 2.67 10.40 -9.69
N ALA A 321 3.67 10.62 -8.85
CA ALA A 321 5.08 10.57 -9.24
C ALA A 321 5.44 9.23 -9.92
N GLY A 322 5.12 8.11 -9.28
CA GLY A 322 5.37 6.78 -9.85
C GLY A 322 4.57 6.53 -11.13
N ARG A 323 3.30 6.94 -11.16
CA ARG A 323 2.42 6.73 -12.33
C ARG A 323 2.80 7.54 -13.56
N MET A 324 3.38 8.73 -13.37
CA MET A 324 3.78 9.65 -14.44
C MET A 324 5.28 9.60 -14.74
N GLY A 325 6.04 8.64 -14.18
CA GLY A 325 7.45 8.40 -14.48
C GLY A 325 8.45 9.20 -13.66
N HIS A 326 8.10 9.67 -12.47
CA HIS A 326 8.95 10.54 -11.65
C HIS A 326 9.06 10.09 -10.19
N ALA A 327 9.00 8.77 -9.91
CA ALA A 327 8.97 8.23 -8.55
C ALA A 327 10.13 8.71 -7.66
N ARG A 328 11.33 8.86 -8.22
CA ARG A 328 12.51 9.38 -7.52
C ARG A 328 12.26 10.74 -6.85
N LEU A 329 11.48 11.63 -7.49
CA LEU A 329 11.17 12.95 -6.93
C LEU A 329 10.37 12.86 -5.63
N ALA A 330 9.57 11.81 -5.44
CA ALA A 330 8.85 11.61 -4.19
C ALA A 330 9.81 11.24 -3.02
N VAL A 331 10.90 10.53 -3.28
CA VAL A 331 11.97 10.33 -2.28
C VAL A 331 12.72 11.64 -2.06
N GLU A 332 13.04 12.38 -3.13
CA GLU A 332 13.76 13.66 -3.04
C GLU A 332 12.98 14.70 -2.23
N LEU A 333 11.66 14.70 -2.29
CA LEU A 333 10.79 15.55 -1.46
C LEU A 333 11.16 15.46 0.03
N PHE A 334 11.41 14.24 0.51
CA PHE A 334 11.70 13.99 1.93
C PHE A 334 13.19 13.95 2.28
N THR A 335 14.09 14.00 1.28
CA THR A 335 15.54 13.98 1.49
C THR A 335 16.20 15.35 1.28
N LYS A 336 15.46 16.34 0.79
CA LYS A 336 15.94 17.72 0.67
C LYS A 336 15.95 18.41 2.05
N SER A 337 17.00 19.18 2.30
CA SER A 337 17.16 19.92 3.55
C SER A 337 16.41 21.26 3.58
N SER A 338 16.16 21.86 2.43
CA SER A 338 15.50 23.16 2.29
C SER A 338 14.00 23.02 2.04
N PHE A 339 13.20 23.74 2.85
CA PHE A 339 11.75 23.82 2.66
C PHE A 339 11.38 24.35 1.26
N GLN A 340 12.14 25.32 0.74
CA GLN A 340 11.88 25.88 -0.58
C GLN A 340 12.04 24.83 -1.69
N GLN A 341 13.10 24.03 -1.66
CA GLN A 341 13.30 22.93 -2.61
C GLN A 341 12.21 21.84 -2.49
N ALA A 342 11.88 21.48 -1.25
CA ALA A 342 10.79 20.53 -1.00
C ALA A 342 9.44 21.05 -1.51
N LEU A 343 9.16 22.36 -1.36
CA LEU A 343 7.93 22.97 -1.84
C LEU A 343 7.85 22.99 -3.37
N GLU A 344 8.94 23.23 -4.06
CA GLU A 344 9.02 23.14 -5.52
C GLU A 344 8.69 21.72 -6.00
N ILE A 345 9.27 20.70 -5.38
CA ILE A 345 8.95 19.30 -5.68
C ILE A 345 7.49 19.00 -5.37
N ALA A 346 6.97 19.40 -4.19
CA ALA A 346 5.59 19.15 -3.81
C ALA A 346 4.58 19.78 -4.77
N ASN A 347 4.84 21.01 -5.25
CA ASN A 347 4.01 21.68 -6.26
C ASN A 347 4.08 20.96 -7.62
N TYR A 348 5.25 20.46 -8.00
CA TYR A 348 5.40 19.64 -9.21
C TYR A 348 4.57 18.35 -9.11
N LEU A 349 4.65 17.64 -7.98
CA LEU A 349 3.87 16.43 -7.73
C LEU A 349 2.36 16.70 -7.75
N GLU A 350 1.91 17.84 -7.22
CA GLU A 350 0.52 18.28 -7.34
C GLU A 350 0.12 18.49 -8.80
N GLY A 351 0.99 19.11 -9.61
CA GLY A 351 0.79 19.26 -11.05
C GLY A 351 0.63 17.91 -11.77
N GLN A 352 1.52 16.95 -11.46
CA GLN A 352 1.45 15.60 -12.00
C GLN A 352 0.16 14.87 -11.58
N ASN A 353 -0.28 15.06 -10.33
CA ASN A 353 -1.53 14.47 -9.86
C ASN A 353 -2.75 15.06 -10.59
N ARG A 354 -2.78 16.36 -10.86
CA ARG A 354 -3.85 16.99 -11.69
C ARG A 354 -3.85 16.46 -13.12
N LEU A 355 -2.68 16.32 -13.73
CA LEU A 355 -2.55 15.72 -15.06
C LEU A 355 -3.06 14.27 -15.06
N ARG A 356 -2.62 13.47 -14.11
CA ARG A 356 -3.10 12.11 -13.94
C ARG A 356 -4.63 12.04 -13.79
N GLN A 357 -5.25 12.93 -12.98
CA GLN A 357 -6.71 12.99 -12.81
C GLN A 357 -7.44 13.35 -14.10
N LYS A 358 -6.87 14.25 -14.89
CA LYS A 358 -7.43 14.62 -16.21
C LYS A 358 -7.42 13.40 -17.15
N VAL A 359 -6.26 12.77 -17.31
CA VAL A 359 -6.10 11.56 -18.14
C VAL A 359 -6.99 10.42 -17.65
N GLU A 360 -7.07 10.19 -16.31
CA GLU A 360 -7.98 9.21 -15.72
C GLU A 360 -9.44 9.46 -16.12
N LYS A 361 -9.89 10.71 -16.06
CA LYS A 361 -11.28 11.08 -16.40
C LYS A 361 -11.58 10.84 -17.88
N GLU A 362 -10.66 11.20 -18.76
CA GLU A 362 -10.79 11.01 -20.22
C GLU A 362 -10.89 9.51 -20.54
N ILE A 363 -9.91 8.70 -20.10
CA ILE A 363 -9.91 7.25 -20.33
C ILE A 363 -11.14 6.59 -19.71
N THR A 364 -11.52 6.99 -18.48
CA THR A 364 -12.71 6.43 -17.81
C THR A 364 -13.98 6.68 -18.60
N THR A 365 -14.14 7.87 -19.20
CA THR A 365 -15.31 8.21 -20.00
C THR A 365 -15.39 7.33 -21.25
N GLU A 366 -14.29 7.17 -21.99
CA GLU A 366 -14.20 6.33 -23.17
C GLU A 366 -14.43 4.85 -22.84
N ALA A 367 -13.75 4.34 -21.79
CA ALA A 367 -13.88 2.96 -21.34
C ALA A 367 -15.31 2.61 -20.90
N MET A 368 -15.98 3.50 -20.17
CA MET A 368 -17.37 3.31 -19.77
C MET A 368 -18.33 3.32 -20.96
N ALA A 369 -18.09 4.15 -21.98
CA ALA A 369 -18.88 4.13 -23.22
C ALA A 369 -18.73 2.78 -23.96
N GLN A 370 -17.52 2.22 -24.02
CA GLN A 370 -17.31 0.87 -24.57
C GLN A 370 -18.07 -0.20 -23.75
N VAL A 371 -18.04 -0.13 -22.42
CA VAL A 371 -18.79 -1.09 -21.57
C VAL A 371 -20.28 -1.04 -21.87
N GLU A 372 -20.88 0.14 -22.01
CA GLU A 372 -22.30 0.25 -22.33
C GLU A 372 -22.62 -0.34 -23.72
N GLN A 373 -21.74 -0.16 -24.70
CA GLN A 373 -21.90 -0.80 -26.02
C GLN A 373 -21.81 -2.33 -25.93
N LEU A 374 -20.84 -2.87 -25.19
CA LEU A 374 -20.70 -4.31 -24.97
C LEU A 374 -21.95 -4.90 -24.26
N LYS A 375 -22.53 -4.22 -23.28
CA LYS A 375 -23.75 -4.64 -22.60
C LYS A 375 -24.99 -4.64 -23.51
N LEU A 376 -25.02 -3.79 -24.53
CA LEU A 376 -26.09 -3.82 -25.53
C LEU A 376 -25.96 -5.03 -26.47
N GLN A 377 -24.74 -5.48 -26.73
CA GLN A 377 -24.44 -6.64 -27.57
C GLN A 377 -24.59 -7.97 -26.82
N ASP A 378 -24.19 -7.99 -25.56
CA ASP A 378 -24.22 -9.18 -24.69
C ASP A 378 -24.89 -8.83 -23.34
N LYS A 379 -26.12 -9.33 -23.15
CA LYS A 379 -26.87 -9.14 -21.91
C LYS A 379 -26.32 -9.95 -20.72
N GLU A 380 -25.52 -10.98 -21.00
CA GLU A 380 -24.88 -11.86 -20.02
C GLU A 380 -23.42 -11.48 -19.76
N LEU A 381 -23.01 -10.26 -20.14
CA LEU A 381 -21.66 -9.76 -19.93
C LEU A 381 -21.31 -9.71 -18.43
N LYS A 382 -20.46 -10.63 -17.96
CA LYS A 382 -19.95 -10.67 -16.58
C LYS A 382 -18.47 -10.30 -16.48
N GLY A 383 -17.66 -10.63 -17.48
CA GLY A 383 -16.26 -10.26 -17.57
C GLY A 383 -16.05 -9.09 -18.53
N ILE A 384 -15.56 -7.97 -18.05
CA ILE A 384 -15.40 -6.74 -18.84
C ILE A 384 -13.97 -6.63 -19.33
N VAL A 385 -13.78 -6.53 -20.65
CA VAL A 385 -12.49 -6.18 -21.26
C VAL A 385 -12.70 -5.02 -22.21
N VAL A 386 -12.04 -3.91 -21.95
CA VAL A 386 -12.05 -2.71 -22.81
C VAL A 386 -10.62 -2.34 -23.21
N ALA A 387 -10.47 -1.75 -24.38
CA ALA A 387 -9.17 -1.40 -24.91
C ALA A 387 -9.22 -0.05 -25.65
N GLY A 388 -8.14 0.70 -25.61
CA GLY A 388 -8.05 1.96 -26.34
C GLY A 388 -6.63 2.31 -26.76
N GLU A 389 -6.53 3.08 -27.84
CA GLU A 389 -5.28 3.60 -28.35
C GLU A 389 -4.75 4.67 -27.41
N ASP A 390 -3.44 4.65 -27.18
CA ASP A 390 -2.70 5.63 -26.39
C ASP A 390 -3.20 5.87 -24.95
N TRP A 391 -3.98 4.93 -24.39
CA TRP A 391 -4.36 5.01 -22.99
C TRP A 391 -3.14 4.87 -22.10
N HIS A 392 -2.93 5.81 -21.21
CA HIS A 392 -1.73 5.89 -20.39
C HIS A 392 -1.58 4.68 -19.45
N ALA A 393 -0.54 3.87 -19.64
CA ALA A 393 -0.31 2.60 -18.90
C ALA A 393 -0.28 2.77 -17.38
N GLY A 394 0.21 3.89 -16.85
CA GLY A 394 0.21 4.20 -15.41
C GLY A 394 -1.17 4.51 -14.83
N VAL A 395 -2.20 4.71 -15.70
CA VAL A 395 -3.55 5.14 -15.29
C VAL A 395 -4.60 4.04 -15.46
N ILE A 396 -4.44 3.15 -16.47
CA ILE A 396 -5.44 2.11 -16.79
C ILE A 396 -5.85 1.25 -15.59
N GLY A 397 -4.97 1.03 -14.61
CA GLY A 397 -5.30 0.29 -13.38
C GLY A 397 -6.32 1.01 -12.49
N ILE A 398 -6.31 2.35 -12.48
CA ILE A 398 -7.32 3.15 -11.77
C ILE A 398 -8.65 3.07 -12.52
N VAL A 399 -8.61 3.13 -13.85
CA VAL A 399 -9.80 3.00 -14.69
C VAL A 399 -10.45 1.63 -14.52
N ALA A 400 -9.65 0.54 -14.46
CA ALA A 400 -10.16 -0.79 -14.16
C ALA A 400 -10.90 -0.84 -12.82
N SER A 401 -10.35 -0.23 -11.77
CA SER A 401 -11.03 -0.10 -10.47
C SER A 401 -12.36 0.67 -10.58
N ARG A 402 -12.39 1.80 -11.35
CA ARG A 402 -13.64 2.57 -11.57
C ARG A 402 -14.72 1.76 -12.29
N ILE A 403 -14.31 0.88 -13.21
CA ILE A 403 -15.26 -0.02 -13.89
C ILE A 403 -15.80 -1.05 -12.90
N VAL A 404 -14.93 -1.67 -12.09
CA VAL A 404 -15.35 -2.60 -11.03
C VAL A 404 -16.32 -1.94 -10.04
N ASP A 405 -15.98 -0.75 -9.55
CA ASP A 405 -16.82 0.02 -8.61
C ASP A 405 -18.22 0.30 -9.20
N LYS A 406 -18.28 0.63 -10.50
CA LYS A 406 -19.55 0.97 -11.14
C LYS A 406 -20.39 -0.25 -11.50
N TYR A 407 -19.77 -1.29 -12.04
CA TYR A 407 -20.50 -2.42 -12.63
C TYR A 407 -20.49 -3.67 -11.75
N HIS A 408 -19.66 -3.71 -10.73
CA HIS A 408 -19.42 -4.85 -9.83
C HIS A 408 -19.09 -6.14 -10.58
N ARG A 409 -18.15 -6.03 -11.53
CA ARG A 409 -17.71 -7.12 -12.40
C ARG A 409 -16.18 -7.09 -12.54
N PRO A 410 -15.52 -8.26 -12.67
CA PRO A 410 -14.10 -8.32 -13.02
C PRO A 410 -13.84 -7.51 -14.30
N ALA A 411 -12.84 -6.63 -14.27
CA ALA A 411 -12.56 -5.71 -15.36
C ALA A 411 -11.09 -5.70 -15.75
N ILE A 412 -10.84 -5.66 -17.05
CA ILE A 412 -9.53 -5.54 -17.67
C ILE A 412 -9.55 -4.33 -18.60
N VAL A 413 -8.58 -3.45 -18.43
CA VAL A 413 -8.39 -2.26 -19.27
C VAL A 413 -7.05 -2.37 -19.96
N ILE A 414 -7.06 -2.38 -21.30
CA ILE A 414 -5.89 -2.58 -22.15
C ILE A 414 -5.53 -1.27 -22.85
N SER A 415 -4.27 -0.89 -22.73
CA SER A 415 -3.66 0.20 -23.48
C SER A 415 -2.96 -0.35 -24.72
N HIS A 416 -3.31 0.18 -25.87
CA HIS A 416 -2.63 -0.07 -27.15
C HIS A 416 -1.61 1.05 -27.36
N ALA A 417 -0.38 0.85 -26.97
CA ALA A 417 0.68 1.85 -27.13
C ALA A 417 1.96 1.20 -27.65
N ASN A 418 2.64 1.84 -28.60
CA ASN A 418 3.98 1.47 -29.10
C ASN A 418 4.15 -0.01 -29.50
N GLY A 419 3.11 -0.62 -30.12
CA GLY A 419 3.16 -2.01 -30.59
C GLY A 419 3.08 -3.08 -29.50
N THR A 420 3.01 -2.70 -28.24
CA THR A 420 2.75 -3.60 -27.11
C THR A 420 1.42 -3.23 -26.46
N HIS A 421 0.56 -4.23 -26.25
CA HIS A 421 -0.71 -4.05 -25.57
C HIS A 421 -0.55 -4.49 -24.12
N ARG A 422 -0.59 -3.53 -23.19
CA ARG A 422 -0.51 -3.78 -21.74
C ARG A 422 -1.87 -3.61 -21.10
N GLY A 423 -2.29 -4.60 -20.31
CA GLY A 423 -3.55 -4.55 -19.59
C GLY A 423 -3.36 -4.49 -18.07
N SER A 424 -4.29 -3.82 -17.41
CA SER A 424 -4.42 -3.84 -15.96
C SER A 424 -5.79 -4.41 -15.58
N CYS A 425 -5.77 -5.35 -14.63
CA CYS A 425 -6.91 -6.15 -14.25
C CYS A 425 -7.34 -5.84 -12.82
N ARG A 426 -8.63 -5.80 -12.57
CA ARG A 426 -9.21 -5.70 -11.21
C ARG A 426 -10.37 -6.68 -11.10
N SER A 427 -10.50 -7.27 -9.91
CA SER A 427 -11.50 -8.31 -9.65
C SER A 427 -12.56 -7.88 -8.63
N VAL A 428 -13.55 -8.73 -8.48
CA VAL A 428 -14.56 -8.69 -7.41
C VAL A 428 -14.34 -9.88 -6.47
N LYS A 429 -14.91 -9.81 -5.28
CA LYS A 429 -14.90 -10.93 -4.34
C LYS A 429 -15.54 -12.17 -5.01
N GLY A 430 -14.88 -13.32 -4.90
CA GLY A 430 -15.35 -14.59 -5.50
C GLY A 430 -14.71 -14.94 -6.83
N PHE A 431 -13.95 -14.04 -7.47
CA PHE A 431 -13.22 -14.34 -8.70
C PHE A 431 -11.72 -14.08 -8.54
N ASP A 432 -10.93 -15.13 -8.71
CA ASP A 432 -9.47 -15.04 -8.72
C ASP A 432 -8.98 -14.62 -10.11
N MET A 433 -8.47 -13.38 -10.21
CA MET A 433 -8.02 -12.79 -11.46
C MET A 433 -6.84 -13.57 -12.08
N CYS A 434 -5.87 -14.01 -11.28
CA CYS A 434 -4.71 -14.75 -11.79
C CYS A 434 -5.13 -16.10 -12.39
N ARG A 435 -6.00 -16.84 -11.73
CA ARG A 435 -6.58 -18.08 -12.29
C ARG A 435 -7.40 -17.81 -13.53
N GLY A 436 -8.18 -16.73 -13.55
CA GLY A 436 -8.92 -16.30 -14.74
C GLY A 436 -8.00 -16.02 -15.92
N LEU A 437 -6.89 -15.33 -15.72
CA LEU A 437 -5.89 -15.07 -16.76
C LEU A 437 -5.17 -16.35 -17.18
N GLN A 438 -4.86 -17.25 -16.26
CA GLN A 438 -4.26 -18.54 -16.56
C GLN A 438 -5.14 -19.38 -17.51
N ASN A 439 -6.48 -19.38 -17.28
CA ASN A 439 -7.42 -20.07 -18.17
C ASN A 439 -7.48 -19.45 -19.57
N CYS A 440 -7.00 -18.21 -19.74
CA CYS A 440 -6.96 -17.47 -21.00
C CYS A 440 -5.51 -17.31 -21.54
N SER A 441 -4.54 -18.02 -20.98
CA SER A 441 -3.10 -17.83 -21.21
C SER A 441 -2.69 -17.96 -22.69
N GLN A 442 -3.42 -18.75 -23.50
CA GLN A 442 -3.15 -18.93 -24.95
C GLN A 442 -3.30 -17.62 -25.77
N TYR A 443 -3.93 -16.60 -25.20
CA TYR A 443 -4.07 -15.28 -25.84
C TYR A 443 -3.03 -14.27 -25.34
N LEU A 444 -2.31 -14.58 -24.25
CA LEU A 444 -1.45 -13.66 -23.54
C LEU A 444 0.03 -13.93 -23.84
N LEU A 445 0.83 -12.88 -23.91
CA LEU A 445 2.29 -12.97 -23.98
C LEU A 445 2.90 -13.14 -22.58
N SER A 446 2.35 -12.44 -21.60
CA SER A 446 2.70 -12.55 -20.19
C SER A 446 1.56 -12.07 -19.31
N PHE A 447 1.49 -12.56 -18.08
CA PHE A 447 0.58 -12.06 -17.04
C PHE A 447 1.15 -12.37 -15.67
N GLY A 448 0.67 -11.65 -14.65
CA GLY A 448 1.04 -11.86 -13.26
C GLY A 448 0.28 -10.90 -12.31
N GLY A 449 0.27 -11.23 -11.04
CA GLY A 449 -0.41 -10.48 -10.01
C GLY A 449 -1.08 -11.38 -8.98
N HIS A 450 -2.13 -10.90 -8.34
CA HIS A 450 -2.86 -11.57 -7.26
C HIS A 450 -4.35 -11.74 -7.59
N ALA A 451 -5.08 -12.42 -6.72
CA ALA A 451 -6.52 -12.70 -6.93
C ALA A 451 -7.36 -11.45 -7.24
N MET A 452 -7.06 -10.29 -6.64
CA MET A 452 -7.85 -9.06 -6.80
C MET A 452 -7.30 -8.10 -7.86
N ALA A 453 -6.02 -8.19 -8.21
CA ALA A 453 -5.37 -7.29 -9.16
C ALA A 453 -4.25 -7.99 -9.90
N ALA A 454 -4.19 -7.81 -11.22
CA ALA A 454 -3.17 -8.39 -12.07
C ALA A 454 -2.79 -7.45 -13.22
N GLY A 455 -1.68 -7.75 -13.87
CA GLY A 455 -1.26 -7.15 -15.12
C GLY A 455 -1.12 -8.19 -16.20
N LEU A 456 -1.23 -7.78 -17.46
CA LEU A 456 -1.02 -8.66 -18.61
C LEU A 456 -0.35 -7.92 -19.76
N THR A 457 0.25 -8.70 -20.66
CA THR A 457 0.68 -8.26 -22.00
C THR A 457 0.02 -9.16 -23.03
N ILE A 458 -0.51 -8.58 -24.10
CA ILE A 458 -1.26 -9.29 -25.13
C ILE A 458 -0.81 -8.83 -26.53
N ALA A 459 -0.85 -9.73 -27.50
CA ALA A 459 -0.56 -9.39 -28.89
C ALA A 459 -1.74 -8.57 -29.49
N PRO A 460 -1.47 -7.59 -30.38
CA PRO A 460 -2.46 -6.67 -30.93
C PRO A 460 -3.72 -7.36 -31.50
N ASN A 461 -3.54 -8.44 -32.21
CA ASN A 461 -4.62 -9.17 -32.91
C ASN A 461 -5.38 -10.16 -32.03
N LYS A 462 -5.07 -10.26 -30.74
CA LYS A 462 -5.67 -11.23 -29.81
C LYS A 462 -6.71 -10.63 -28.87
N THR A 463 -6.83 -9.30 -28.82
CA THR A 463 -7.68 -8.61 -27.83
C THR A 463 -9.15 -9.05 -27.90
N GLU A 464 -9.72 -9.19 -29.11
CA GLU A 464 -11.13 -9.58 -29.27
C GLU A 464 -11.39 -11.04 -28.86
N ALA A 465 -10.53 -11.96 -29.30
CA ALA A 465 -10.64 -13.36 -28.89
C ALA A 465 -10.43 -13.54 -27.37
N PHE A 466 -9.53 -12.75 -26.79
CA PHE A 466 -9.31 -12.73 -25.35
C PHE A 466 -10.53 -12.20 -24.60
N ARG A 467 -11.19 -11.12 -25.09
CA ARG A 467 -12.41 -10.57 -24.50
C ARG A 467 -13.49 -11.63 -24.35
N GLN A 468 -13.76 -12.36 -25.44
CA GLN A 468 -14.75 -13.43 -25.41
C GLN A 468 -14.36 -14.54 -24.42
N ALA A 469 -13.12 -15.04 -24.50
CA ALA A 469 -12.63 -16.09 -23.62
C ALA A 469 -12.65 -15.70 -22.14
N PHE A 470 -12.33 -14.44 -21.83
CA PHE A 470 -12.38 -13.94 -20.46
C PHE A 470 -13.82 -13.84 -19.95
N ASN A 471 -14.75 -13.32 -20.75
CA ASN A 471 -16.17 -13.28 -20.37
C ASN A 471 -16.73 -14.69 -20.15
N ASP A 472 -16.43 -15.65 -21.02
CA ASP A 472 -16.82 -17.05 -20.86
C ASP A 472 -16.23 -17.68 -19.59
N CYS A 473 -14.97 -17.34 -19.25
CA CYS A 473 -14.33 -17.78 -18.01
C CYS A 473 -15.06 -17.22 -16.78
N VAL A 474 -15.37 -15.92 -16.77
CA VAL A 474 -16.07 -15.29 -15.64
C VAL A 474 -17.49 -15.87 -15.51
N ASN A 475 -18.22 -16.07 -16.63
CA ASN A 475 -19.56 -16.64 -16.65
C ASN A 475 -19.62 -18.05 -16.03
N LYS A 476 -18.56 -18.86 -16.14
CA LYS A 476 -18.47 -20.17 -15.53
C LYS A 476 -18.21 -20.14 -14.02
N HIS A 477 -17.64 -19.07 -13.49
CA HIS A 477 -17.19 -19.00 -12.10
C HIS A 477 -18.08 -18.13 -11.22
N LEU A 478 -18.76 -17.10 -11.77
CA LEU A 478 -19.62 -16.19 -11.02
C LEU A 478 -21.08 -16.34 -11.39
N SER A 479 -21.92 -16.47 -10.37
CA SER A 479 -23.37 -16.37 -10.48
C SER A 479 -23.83 -14.90 -10.54
N GLU A 480 -25.11 -14.66 -10.82
CA GLU A 480 -25.69 -13.30 -10.74
C GLU A 480 -25.68 -12.76 -9.29
N GLU A 481 -25.77 -13.64 -8.30
CA GLU A 481 -25.75 -13.26 -6.88
C GLU A 481 -24.38 -12.74 -6.44
N ASP A 482 -23.28 -13.28 -7.02
CA ASP A 482 -21.90 -12.84 -6.74
C ASP A 482 -21.61 -11.44 -7.32
N LEU A 483 -22.42 -11.01 -8.29
CA LEU A 483 -22.30 -9.72 -8.98
C LEU A 483 -23.22 -8.63 -8.40
N VAL A 484 -23.95 -8.93 -7.34
CA VAL A 484 -24.74 -7.95 -6.59
C VAL A 484 -23.83 -7.22 -5.62
N ASP A 485 -23.87 -5.88 -5.67
CA ASP A 485 -23.15 -5.04 -4.74
C ASP A 485 -23.60 -5.32 -3.30
N ARG A 486 -22.64 -5.53 -2.39
CA ARG A 486 -22.90 -5.82 -1.00
C ARG A 486 -22.52 -4.64 -0.12
N ILE A 487 -23.46 -4.20 0.71
CA ILE A 487 -23.23 -3.19 1.74
C ILE A 487 -23.19 -3.91 3.10
N ASP A 488 -22.02 -3.97 3.71
CA ASP A 488 -21.86 -4.47 5.06
C ASP A 488 -22.20 -3.36 6.06
N ILE A 489 -23.18 -3.64 6.94
CA ILE A 489 -23.68 -2.72 7.95
C ILE A 489 -23.18 -3.18 9.31
N ASP A 490 -22.47 -2.30 10.00
CA ASP A 490 -21.81 -2.62 11.28
C ASP A 490 -22.81 -2.84 12.43
N ALA A 491 -23.89 -2.08 12.46
CA ALA A 491 -24.93 -2.20 13.48
C ALA A 491 -26.24 -1.56 13.03
N GLU A 492 -27.36 -2.03 13.58
CA GLU A 492 -28.64 -1.36 13.57
C GLU A 492 -28.79 -0.61 14.90
N VAL A 493 -29.13 0.67 14.85
CA VAL A 493 -29.25 1.54 16.03
C VAL A 493 -30.61 2.23 16.06
N GLY A 494 -31.12 2.49 17.25
CA GLY A 494 -32.29 3.33 17.46
C GLY A 494 -31.98 4.80 17.20
N LEU A 495 -33.04 5.62 17.03
CA LEU A 495 -32.86 7.08 16.82
C LEU A 495 -32.30 7.79 18.07
N ASP A 496 -32.34 7.15 19.23
CA ASP A 496 -31.93 7.69 20.52
C ASP A 496 -30.50 7.22 20.92
N GLU A 497 -29.88 6.38 20.12
CA GLU A 497 -28.50 5.88 20.29
C GLU A 497 -27.52 6.60 19.34
#